data_4c6f8279167b33065b95b5a1417b6035
#
_entry.id   4c6f8279167b33065b95b5a1417b6035
#
_cell.length_a   1.000
_cell.length_b   1.000
_cell.length_c   1.000
_cell.angle_alpha   90.00
_cell.angle_beta   90.00
_cell.angle_gamma   90.00
#
_symmetry.space_group_name_H-M   'P 1'
#
loop_
_entity.id
_entity.type
_entity.pdbx_description
1 polymer ?
#
loop_
_entity_poly.entity_id
_entity_poly.type
_entity_poly.pdbx_seq_one_letter_code
_entity_poly.pdbx_strand_id
1 'polypeptide(L)'
;MIRPLRAAALLVVLGAGGLGAGGCASRLGGDLPGSAQAWIEGPVRWLVLPEEVRRFRRLSSQAEVLAFIDEFWQRRDPDPAVSGNPFAQHFFERVQAANLLYAGEGGPGSLTDRGRVLILLGSPSVLRYTQKSVPTWQPGGVRSGRPSATERLRIEVWGYEPADLPGPLLARLEERAVEFPVEVLFVEEGRATILVSGEDLLEDAARAAVREDG
;
A
#
# COMPACT_ATOMS: atom_id res chain seq x y z
N MET A 1 -4.78 -15.89 44.47
CA MET A 1 -4.99 -14.57 43.80
C MET A 1 -3.72 -14.26 43.00
N ILE A 2 -3.70 -14.59 41.74
CA ILE A 2 -2.55 -14.38 40.84
C ILE A 2 -3.01 -13.33 39.80
N ARG A 3 -2.35 -12.17 39.80
CA ARG A 3 -2.60 -11.09 38.86
C ARG A 3 -2.01 -11.46 37.50
N PRO A 4 -2.70 -11.29 36.36
CA PRO A 4 -2.11 -11.48 35.05
C PRO A 4 -1.18 -10.30 34.71
N LEU A 5 0.04 -10.64 34.26
CA LEU A 5 0.99 -9.70 33.66
C LEU A 5 0.39 -9.18 32.33
N ARG A 6 0.38 -7.86 32.21
CA ARG A 6 0.11 -7.18 30.93
C ARG A 6 1.30 -7.42 30.02
N ALA A 7 1.06 -8.06 28.88
CA ALA A 7 2.03 -8.20 27.80
C ALA A 7 2.30 -6.83 27.19
N ALA A 8 3.50 -6.32 27.41
CA ALA A 8 4.00 -5.14 26.73
C ALA A 8 4.31 -5.50 25.27
N ALA A 9 3.73 -4.77 24.34
CA ALA A 9 4.04 -4.88 22.93
C ALA A 9 5.52 -4.51 22.71
N LEU A 10 6.31 -5.48 22.28
CA LEU A 10 7.73 -5.33 21.99
C LEU A 10 7.89 -4.58 20.64
N LEU A 11 8.25 -3.31 20.73
CA LEU A 11 8.62 -2.49 19.59
C LEU A 11 10.04 -2.87 19.16
N VAL A 12 10.18 -3.71 18.15
CA VAL A 12 11.50 -4.02 17.57
C VAL A 12 11.90 -2.86 16.65
N VAL A 13 12.74 -2.00 17.17
CA VAL A 13 13.49 -1.00 16.39
C VAL A 13 14.76 -1.68 15.88
N LEU A 14 14.79 -2.10 14.62
CA LEU A 14 16.03 -2.47 13.94
C LEU A 14 16.63 -1.22 13.30
N GLY A 15 17.63 -0.68 13.95
CA GLY A 15 18.51 0.31 13.36
C GLY A 15 19.55 -0.38 12.48
N ALA A 16 19.67 0.04 11.22
CA ALA A 16 20.85 -0.16 10.42
C ALA A 16 21.06 1.07 9.54
N GLY A 17 22.17 1.73 9.73
CA GLY A 17 22.59 2.87 8.95
C GLY A 17 23.02 2.47 7.54
N GLY A 18 22.83 3.39 6.59
CA GLY A 18 23.30 3.31 5.21
C GLY A 18 23.14 4.66 4.54
N LEU A 19 24.25 5.27 4.20
CA LEU A 19 24.42 6.57 3.54
C LEU A 19 23.88 6.59 2.11
N GLY A 20 23.15 7.65 1.75
CA GLY A 20 23.31 8.34 0.48
C GLY A 20 22.37 7.99 -0.65
N ALA A 21 21.41 8.88 -0.92
CA ALA A 21 21.16 9.48 -2.23
C ALA A 21 20.01 10.50 -2.09
N GLY A 22 20.26 11.74 -2.50
CA GLY A 22 19.29 12.83 -2.42
C GLY A 22 18.10 12.61 -3.36
N GLY A 23 16.93 12.43 -2.79
CA GLY A 23 15.64 12.55 -3.43
C GLY A 23 14.87 13.68 -2.74
N CYS A 24 14.19 14.52 -3.52
CA CYS A 24 13.45 15.67 -3.03
C CYS A 24 12.44 15.25 -1.95
N ALA A 25 12.85 15.36 -0.69
CA ALA A 25 11.96 15.23 0.45
C ALA A 25 11.00 16.43 0.43
N SER A 26 9.77 16.18 0.04
CA SER A 26 8.68 17.12 0.29
C SER A 26 8.64 17.36 1.78
N ARG A 27 9.06 18.56 2.21
CA ARG A 27 9.06 18.96 3.63
C ARG A 27 7.65 18.85 4.17
N LEU A 28 7.36 17.79 4.89
CA LEU A 28 6.26 17.79 5.83
C LEU A 28 6.62 18.81 6.91
N GLY A 29 5.86 19.90 6.98
CA GLY A 29 6.18 21.02 7.87
C GLY A 29 6.04 20.61 9.34
N GLY A 30 7.06 20.99 10.15
CA GLY A 30 7.13 20.78 11.58
C GLY A 30 8.12 19.68 11.97
N ASP A 31 8.90 19.94 13.02
CA ASP A 31 9.88 19.00 13.59
C ASP A 31 9.20 17.80 14.28
N LEU A 32 8.56 16.95 13.48
CA LEU A 32 8.06 15.68 13.98
C LEU A 32 9.25 14.76 14.32
N PRO A 33 9.18 13.99 15.42
CA PRO A 33 10.19 13.00 15.73
C PRO A 33 10.43 12.06 14.52
N GLY A 34 11.68 11.73 14.23
CA GLY A 34 12.02 10.90 13.05
C GLY A 34 11.26 9.57 12.98
N SER A 35 10.83 9.03 14.13
CA SER A 35 9.96 7.85 14.22
C SER A 35 8.53 8.10 13.68
N ALA A 36 7.99 9.29 13.86
CA ALA A 36 6.66 9.66 13.35
C ALA A 36 6.67 9.76 11.81
N GLN A 37 7.71 10.39 11.26
CA GLN A 37 7.90 10.48 9.82
C GLN A 37 8.11 9.10 9.19
N ALA A 38 8.95 8.26 9.79
CA ALA A 38 9.16 6.89 9.33
C ALA A 38 7.87 6.06 9.36
N TRP A 39 6.98 6.31 10.32
CA TRP A 39 5.68 5.62 10.39
C TRP A 39 4.76 6.01 9.22
N ILE A 40 4.56 7.32 8.98
CA ILE A 40 3.65 7.82 7.94
C ILE A 40 4.20 7.60 6.52
N GLU A 41 5.52 7.57 6.35
CA GLU A 41 6.20 7.32 5.06
C GLU A 41 6.46 5.82 4.81
N GLY A 42 6.30 4.99 5.83
CA GLY A 42 6.37 3.54 5.75
C GLY A 42 5.18 2.90 5.04
N PRO A 43 5.02 1.57 5.12
CA PRO A 43 3.92 0.84 4.47
C PRO A 43 2.52 1.31 4.86
N VAL A 44 2.37 1.92 6.05
CA VAL A 44 1.10 2.48 6.53
C VAL A 44 0.56 3.56 5.58
N ARG A 45 1.43 4.22 4.79
CA ARG A 45 1.05 5.21 3.77
C ARG A 45 -0.06 4.74 2.82
N TRP A 46 -0.15 3.44 2.60
CA TRP A 46 -1.14 2.84 1.70
C TRP A 46 -2.55 2.78 2.30
N LEU A 47 -2.65 2.89 3.64
CA LEU A 47 -3.92 2.91 4.37
C LEU A 47 -4.35 4.31 4.80
N VAL A 48 -3.40 5.25 4.88
CA VAL A 48 -3.69 6.59 5.44
C VAL A 48 -4.52 7.39 4.45
N LEU A 49 -5.70 7.82 4.89
CA LEU A 49 -6.61 8.63 4.10
C LEU A 49 -6.14 10.10 4.03
N PRO A 50 -6.54 10.87 3.00
CA PRO A 50 -6.13 12.27 2.84
C PRO A 50 -6.44 13.16 4.06
N GLU A 51 -7.55 12.93 4.74
CA GLU A 51 -7.94 13.64 5.97
C GLU A 51 -7.05 13.27 7.15
N GLU A 52 -6.63 12.00 7.26
CA GLU A 52 -5.70 11.53 8.28
C GLU A 52 -4.31 12.13 8.06
N VAL A 53 -3.83 12.23 6.81
CA VAL A 53 -2.59 12.94 6.47
C VAL A 53 -2.66 14.41 6.90
N ARG A 54 -3.78 15.10 6.60
CA ARG A 54 -3.97 16.50 7.01
C ARG A 54 -3.97 16.66 8.53
N ARG A 55 -4.56 15.70 9.26
CA ARG A 55 -4.56 15.69 10.73
C ARG A 55 -3.16 15.42 11.27
N PHE A 56 -2.48 14.40 10.76
CA PHE A 56 -1.11 14.01 11.17
C PHE A 56 -0.12 15.16 11.04
N ARG A 57 -0.19 15.93 9.95
CA ARG A 57 0.69 17.10 9.71
C ARG A 57 0.53 18.24 10.71
N ARG A 58 -0.54 18.26 11.50
CA ARG A 58 -0.81 19.29 12.52
C ARG A 58 -0.37 18.86 13.93
N LEU A 59 0.08 17.64 14.10
CA LEU A 59 0.57 17.14 15.38
C LEU A 59 1.89 17.80 15.71
N SER A 60 2.04 18.19 16.98
CA SER A 60 3.18 18.98 17.45
C SER A 60 4.01 18.29 18.54
N SER A 61 3.51 17.18 19.07
CA SER A 61 4.17 16.47 20.15
C SER A 61 4.18 14.95 19.92
N GLN A 62 5.15 14.28 20.53
CA GLN A 62 5.24 12.81 20.52
C GLN A 62 3.98 12.16 21.12
N ALA A 63 3.40 12.75 22.16
CA ALA A 63 2.18 12.22 22.77
C ALA A 63 1.00 12.24 21.81
N GLU A 64 0.84 13.34 21.05
CA GLU A 64 -0.21 13.44 20.00
C GLU A 64 0.02 12.43 18.89
N VAL A 65 1.27 12.19 18.48
CA VAL A 65 1.59 11.20 17.45
C VAL A 65 1.22 9.79 17.93
N LEU A 66 1.57 9.43 19.15
CA LEU A 66 1.24 8.12 19.71
C LEU A 66 -0.28 7.93 19.84
N ALA A 67 -1.00 8.95 20.29
CA ALA A 67 -2.46 8.92 20.37
C ALA A 67 -3.10 8.78 18.99
N PHE A 68 -2.56 9.48 17.98
CA PHE A 68 -3.01 9.34 16.58
C PHE A 68 -2.80 7.92 16.04
N ILE A 69 -1.62 7.33 16.29
CA ILE A 69 -1.32 5.96 15.84
C ILE A 69 -2.25 4.94 16.51
N ASP A 70 -2.51 5.12 17.82
CA ASP A 70 -3.44 4.25 18.54
C ASP A 70 -4.86 4.35 17.97
N GLU A 71 -5.39 5.56 17.82
CA GLU A 71 -6.69 5.82 17.20
C GLU A 71 -6.76 5.30 15.76
N PHE A 72 -5.70 5.45 14.96
CA PHE A 72 -5.62 4.97 13.59
C PHE A 72 -5.87 3.46 13.50
N TRP A 73 -5.27 2.67 14.39
CA TRP A 73 -5.47 1.23 14.42
C TRP A 73 -6.82 0.85 15.04
N GLN A 74 -7.30 1.57 16.06
CA GLN A 74 -8.62 1.33 16.66
C GLN A 74 -9.75 1.50 15.64
N ARG A 75 -9.67 2.51 14.79
CA ARG A 75 -10.66 2.73 13.71
C ARG A 75 -10.67 1.64 12.65
N ARG A 76 -9.62 0.82 12.58
CA ARG A 76 -9.47 -0.30 11.64
C ARG A 76 -9.58 -1.65 12.33
N ASP A 77 -9.95 -1.67 13.60
CA ASP A 77 -10.20 -2.90 14.35
C ASP A 77 -11.62 -3.39 14.08
N PRO A 78 -11.79 -4.57 13.45
CA PRO A 78 -13.12 -5.09 13.13
C PRO A 78 -13.89 -5.50 14.38
N ASP A 79 -13.22 -5.85 15.48
CA ASP A 79 -13.84 -6.29 16.73
C ASP A 79 -13.08 -5.80 17.98
N PRO A 80 -13.34 -4.56 18.43
CA PRO A 80 -12.68 -4.01 19.61
C PRO A 80 -12.98 -4.73 20.93
N ALA A 81 -13.96 -5.63 20.95
CA ALA A 81 -14.28 -6.43 22.13
C ALA A 81 -13.31 -7.61 22.32
N VAL A 82 -12.62 -8.01 21.28
CA VAL A 82 -11.61 -9.07 21.29
C VAL A 82 -10.23 -8.47 21.52
N SER A 83 -9.39 -9.16 22.29
CA SER A 83 -8.03 -8.72 22.54
C SER A 83 -7.17 -8.83 21.27
N GLY A 84 -6.47 -7.76 20.93
CA GLY A 84 -5.66 -7.64 19.72
C GLY A 84 -6.43 -6.97 18.60
N ASN A 85 -5.73 -6.59 17.54
CA ASN A 85 -6.33 -6.01 16.34
C ASN A 85 -5.97 -6.92 15.15
N PRO A 86 -6.87 -7.81 14.71
CA PRO A 86 -6.59 -8.75 13.63
C PRO A 86 -6.31 -8.07 12.29
N PHE A 87 -6.91 -6.90 12.03
CA PHE A 87 -6.61 -6.13 10.83
C PHE A 87 -5.16 -5.64 10.82
N ALA A 88 -4.69 -5.06 11.93
CA ALA A 88 -3.30 -4.62 12.06
C ALA A 88 -2.32 -5.79 11.93
N GLN A 89 -2.64 -6.95 12.53
CA GLN A 89 -1.83 -8.16 12.43
C GLN A 89 -1.70 -8.60 10.95
N HIS A 90 -2.79 -8.78 10.24
CA HIS A 90 -2.79 -9.16 8.81
C HIS A 90 -2.08 -8.13 7.94
N PHE A 91 -2.23 -6.84 8.25
CA PHE A 91 -1.49 -5.79 7.55
C PHE A 91 0.02 -6.00 7.67
N PHE A 92 0.54 -6.21 8.88
CA PHE A 92 1.98 -6.40 9.09
C PHE A 92 2.50 -7.72 8.53
N GLU A 93 1.71 -8.78 8.56
CA GLU A 93 2.03 -10.06 7.88
C GLU A 93 2.20 -9.85 6.37
N ARG A 94 1.29 -9.11 5.73
CA ARG A 94 1.38 -8.76 4.31
C ARG A 94 2.56 -7.82 4.00
N VAL A 95 2.89 -6.90 4.89
CA VAL A 95 4.10 -6.06 4.78
C VAL A 95 5.36 -6.92 4.76
N GLN A 96 5.46 -7.90 5.65
CA GLN A 96 6.59 -8.84 5.67
C GLN A 96 6.64 -9.67 4.40
N ALA A 97 5.52 -10.22 3.95
CA ALA A 97 5.43 -10.97 2.70
C ALA A 97 5.86 -10.12 1.49
N ALA A 98 5.39 -8.88 1.38
CA ALA A 98 5.76 -7.94 0.33
C ALA A 98 7.27 -7.66 0.32
N ASN A 99 7.89 -7.47 1.50
CA ASN A 99 9.32 -7.25 1.61
C ASN A 99 10.15 -8.47 1.18
N LEU A 100 9.64 -9.68 1.40
CA LEU A 100 10.30 -10.91 0.93
C LEU A 100 10.14 -11.10 -0.58
N LEU A 101 8.95 -10.87 -1.12
CA LEU A 101 8.62 -11.16 -2.52
C LEU A 101 9.18 -10.12 -3.49
N TYR A 102 9.20 -8.85 -3.10
CA TYR A 102 9.48 -7.73 -4.02
C TYR A 102 10.73 -6.92 -3.66
N ALA A 103 11.63 -7.46 -2.83
CA ALA A 103 12.87 -6.79 -2.43
C ALA A 103 13.80 -6.38 -3.59
N GLY A 104 13.63 -7.00 -4.77
CA GLY A 104 14.44 -6.72 -5.97
C GLY A 104 14.02 -5.50 -6.78
N GLU A 105 12.93 -4.81 -6.45
CA GLU A 105 12.32 -3.74 -7.23
C GLU A 105 12.84 -2.32 -6.92
N GLY A 106 14.03 -2.22 -6.38
CA GLY A 106 14.68 -0.91 -6.16
C GLY A 106 14.45 -0.27 -4.81
N GLY A 107 13.79 -0.97 -3.88
CA GLY A 107 13.52 -0.50 -2.52
C GLY A 107 12.92 -1.59 -1.63
N PRO A 108 12.42 -1.24 -0.45
CA PRO A 108 11.63 -2.16 0.36
C PRO A 108 10.43 -2.68 -0.43
N GLY A 109 10.24 -3.99 -0.50
CA GLY A 109 9.15 -4.60 -1.28
C GLY A 109 7.76 -4.10 -0.88
N SER A 110 7.56 -3.76 0.38
CA SER A 110 6.32 -3.16 0.89
C SER A 110 6.05 -1.73 0.39
N LEU A 111 7.02 -1.09 -0.25
CA LEU A 111 6.88 0.25 -0.84
C LEU A 111 6.83 0.22 -2.38
N THR A 112 6.87 -0.96 -2.99
CA THR A 112 6.65 -1.15 -4.43
C THR A 112 5.15 -1.19 -4.76
N ASP A 113 4.80 -1.04 -6.04
CA ASP A 113 3.41 -1.11 -6.47
C ASP A 113 2.80 -2.50 -6.24
N ARG A 114 3.55 -3.57 -6.53
CA ARG A 114 3.08 -4.94 -6.19
C ARG A 114 2.93 -5.15 -4.69
N GLY A 115 3.86 -4.61 -3.91
CA GLY A 115 3.78 -4.63 -2.45
C GLY A 115 2.54 -3.90 -1.92
N ARG A 116 2.24 -2.73 -2.48
CA ARG A 116 1.02 -1.97 -2.16
C ARG A 116 -0.24 -2.81 -2.40
N VAL A 117 -0.34 -3.42 -3.59
CA VAL A 117 -1.50 -4.24 -3.95
C VAL A 117 -1.62 -5.45 -3.03
N LEU A 118 -0.52 -6.17 -2.77
CA LEU A 118 -0.50 -7.29 -1.83
C LEU A 118 -0.93 -6.89 -0.42
N ILE A 119 -0.47 -5.74 0.06
CA ILE A 119 -0.83 -5.24 1.39
C ILE A 119 -2.32 -4.91 1.49
N LEU A 120 -2.88 -4.25 0.50
CA LEU A 120 -4.27 -3.79 0.52
C LEU A 120 -5.29 -4.89 0.19
N LEU A 121 -5.02 -5.68 -0.85
CA LEU A 121 -5.97 -6.67 -1.35
C LEU A 121 -5.63 -8.12 -0.93
N GLY A 122 -4.37 -8.41 -0.63
CA GLY A 122 -3.89 -9.78 -0.44
C GLY A 122 -3.39 -10.41 -1.74
N SER A 123 -3.19 -11.73 -1.71
CA SER A 123 -2.78 -12.49 -2.89
C SER A 123 -3.91 -12.61 -3.89
N PRO A 124 -3.65 -12.39 -5.20
CA PRO A 124 -4.68 -12.62 -6.22
C PRO A 124 -5.00 -14.11 -6.37
N SER A 125 -6.23 -14.46 -6.74
CA SER A 125 -6.61 -15.81 -7.13
C SER A 125 -6.20 -16.13 -8.56
N VAL A 126 -6.07 -15.10 -9.39
CA VAL A 126 -5.65 -15.24 -10.79
C VAL A 126 -4.39 -14.40 -11.04
N LEU A 127 -3.32 -15.06 -11.49
CA LEU A 127 -2.10 -14.42 -11.96
C LEU A 127 -1.85 -14.83 -13.41
N ARG A 128 -1.81 -13.85 -14.31
CA ARG A 128 -1.53 -14.09 -15.72
C ARG A 128 -0.61 -13.04 -16.30
N TYR A 129 0.10 -13.41 -17.36
CA TYR A 129 0.97 -12.51 -18.11
C TYR A 129 0.45 -12.37 -19.54
N THR A 130 0.47 -11.15 -20.05
CA THR A 130 0.18 -10.87 -21.45
C THR A 130 1.21 -9.92 -22.04
N GLN A 131 1.21 -9.74 -23.35
CA GLN A 131 2.13 -8.82 -24.02
C GLN A 131 1.33 -7.87 -24.90
N LYS A 132 1.69 -6.59 -24.85
CA LYS A 132 1.12 -5.56 -25.72
C LYS A 132 2.23 -4.88 -26.50
N SER A 133 2.05 -4.81 -27.82
CA SER A 133 2.94 -4.05 -28.70
C SER A 133 2.50 -2.58 -28.69
N VAL A 134 3.41 -1.69 -28.30
CA VAL A 134 3.18 -0.25 -28.28
C VAL A 134 4.13 0.44 -29.26
N PRO A 135 3.66 1.39 -30.08
CA PRO A 135 4.54 2.15 -30.95
C PRO A 135 5.42 3.09 -30.11
N THR A 136 6.71 3.11 -30.40
CA THR A 136 7.68 4.02 -29.78
C THR A 136 8.11 5.09 -30.76
N TRP A 137 8.29 6.32 -30.23
CA TRP A 137 8.71 7.49 -31.00
C TRP A 137 10.14 7.83 -30.59
N GLN A 138 11.08 7.73 -31.54
CA GLN A 138 12.46 8.19 -31.28
C GLN A 138 12.58 9.71 -31.52
N PRO A 139 13.36 10.44 -30.71
CA PRO A 139 13.68 11.83 -30.97
C PRO A 139 14.35 11.95 -32.36
N GLY A 140 13.74 12.70 -33.27
CA GLY A 140 14.21 12.84 -34.66
C GLY A 140 13.37 12.15 -35.72
N GLY A 141 12.50 11.19 -35.37
CA GLY A 141 11.64 10.45 -36.32
C GLY A 141 10.34 11.15 -36.75
N VAL A 142 10.13 12.39 -36.34
CA VAL A 142 8.85 13.13 -36.51
C VAL A 142 8.50 13.49 -37.95
N ARG A 143 9.44 13.32 -38.90
CA ARG A 143 9.18 13.72 -40.31
C ARG A 143 8.24 12.80 -41.10
N SER A 144 7.96 11.58 -40.64
CA SER A 144 7.13 10.62 -41.42
C SER A 144 5.81 10.26 -40.80
N GLY A 145 5.47 10.74 -39.61
CA GLY A 145 4.21 10.39 -38.92
C GLY A 145 4.08 8.90 -38.57
N ARG A 146 5.14 8.12 -38.74
CA ARG A 146 5.15 6.67 -38.40
C ARG A 146 6.00 6.42 -37.17
N PRO A 147 5.59 5.48 -36.28
CA PRO A 147 6.42 5.06 -35.17
C PRO A 147 7.74 4.47 -35.70
N SER A 148 8.86 4.82 -35.06
CA SER A 148 10.20 4.40 -35.46
C SER A 148 10.52 2.96 -35.04
N ALA A 149 9.82 2.45 -34.03
CA ALA A 149 9.95 1.10 -33.51
C ALA A 149 8.66 0.65 -32.82
N THR A 150 8.60 -0.63 -32.50
CA THR A 150 7.52 -1.21 -31.66
C THR A 150 8.18 -1.88 -30.47
N GLU A 151 7.78 -1.46 -29.29
CA GLU A 151 8.18 -2.10 -28.05
C GLU A 151 7.13 -3.10 -27.60
N ARG A 152 7.58 -4.22 -27.04
CA ARG A 152 6.69 -5.21 -26.43
C ARG A 152 6.72 -5.03 -24.92
N LEU A 153 5.62 -4.56 -24.38
CA LEU A 153 5.43 -4.46 -22.93
C LEU A 153 4.89 -5.78 -22.40
N ARG A 154 5.51 -6.30 -21.36
CA ARG A 154 4.99 -7.41 -20.60
C ARG A 154 4.06 -6.86 -19.52
N ILE A 155 2.82 -7.35 -19.54
CA ILE A 155 1.78 -6.94 -18.61
C ILE A 155 1.51 -8.12 -17.66
N GLU A 156 1.64 -7.89 -16.39
CA GLU A 156 1.24 -8.79 -15.32
C GLU A 156 -0.17 -8.38 -14.86
N VAL A 157 -1.09 -9.34 -14.79
CA VAL A 157 -2.49 -9.12 -14.42
C VAL A 157 -2.81 -9.94 -13.18
N TRP A 158 -3.25 -9.25 -12.14
CA TRP A 158 -3.74 -9.85 -10.90
C TRP A 158 -5.25 -9.74 -10.87
N GLY A 159 -5.94 -10.90 -10.87
CA GLY A 159 -7.39 -11.00 -10.79
C GLY A 159 -7.84 -11.41 -9.40
N TYR A 160 -8.89 -10.75 -8.92
CA TYR A 160 -9.51 -10.98 -7.63
C TYR A 160 -10.96 -11.35 -7.80
N GLU A 161 -11.34 -12.51 -7.32
CA GLU A 161 -12.71 -12.96 -7.21
C GLU A 161 -13.36 -12.39 -5.93
N PRO A 162 -14.69 -12.38 -5.80
CA PRO A 162 -15.36 -11.91 -4.58
C PRO A 162 -14.83 -12.52 -3.28
N ALA A 163 -14.46 -13.78 -3.30
CA ALA A 163 -13.95 -14.51 -2.13
C ALA A 163 -12.55 -14.06 -1.68
N ASP A 164 -11.78 -13.39 -2.54
CA ASP A 164 -10.42 -12.92 -2.23
C ASP A 164 -10.41 -11.58 -1.50
N LEU A 165 -11.52 -10.84 -1.60
CA LEU A 165 -11.59 -9.47 -1.12
C LEU A 165 -12.11 -9.36 0.32
N PRO A 166 -11.60 -8.39 1.10
CA PRO A 166 -12.18 -8.08 2.40
C PRO A 166 -13.68 -7.74 2.30
N GLY A 167 -14.50 -8.25 3.22
CA GLY A 167 -15.96 -8.06 3.19
C GLY A 167 -16.41 -6.60 3.02
N PRO A 168 -15.86 -5.62 3.77
CA PRO A 168 -16.22 -4.21 3.58
C PRO A 168 -15.88 -3.64 2.19
N LEU A 169 -14.78 -4.09 1.58
CA LEU A 169 -14.45 -3.71 0.20
C LEU A 169 -15.41 -4.37 -0.79
N LEU A 170 -15.69 -5.66 -0.62
CA LEU A 170 -16.63 -6.39 -1.48
C LEU A 170 -18.00 -5.72 -1.48
N ALA A 171 -18.55 -5.36 -0.31
CA ALA A 171 -19.83 -4.68 -0.20
C ALA A 171 -19.87 -3.36 -1.01
N ARG A 172 -18.80 -2.55 -0.93
CA ARG A 172 -18.69 -1.31 -1.71
C ARG A 172 -18.66 -1.55 -3.23
N LEU A 173 -17.99 -2.61 -3.66
CA LEU A 173 -17.92 -2.95 -5.10
C LEU A 173 -19.28 -3.48 -5.61
N GLU A 174 -19.97 -4.27 -4.80
CA GLU A 174 -21.32 -4.76 -5.11
C GLU A 174 -22.34 -3.63 -5.20
N GLU A 175 -22.32 -2.66 -4.28
CA GLU A 175 -23.15 -1.44 -4.34
C GLU A 175 -22.95 -0.65 -5.63
N ARG A 176 -21.76 -0.67 -6.19
CA ARG A 176 -21.39 0.00 -7.46
C ARG A 176 -21.60 -0.90 -8.68
N ALA A 177 -22.13 -2.10 -8.50
CA ALA A 177 -22.35 -3.09 -9.56
C ALA A 177 -21.07 -3.40 -10.36
N VAL A 178 -19.93 -3.51 -9.69
CA VAL A 178 -18.65 -3.85 -10.33
C VAL A 178 -18.66 -5.33 -10.73
N GLU A 179 -18.25 -5.59 -11.97
CA GLU A 179 -18.14 -6.97 -12.49
C GLU A 179 -16.85 -7.64 -11.98
N PHE A 180 -16.92 -8.95 -11.73
CA PHE A 180 -15.80 -9.78 -11.29
C PHE A 180 -15.32 -10.74 -12.40
N PRO A 181 -14.03 -11.13 -12.39
CA PRO A 181 -13.00 -10.70 -11.46
C PRO A 181 -12.60 -9.23 -11.64
N VAL A 182 -12.31 -8.52 -10.55
CA VAL A 182 -11.64 -7.22 -10.66
C VAL A 182 -10.16 -7.43 -10.91
N GLU A 183 -9.58 -6.59 -11.78
CA GLU A 183 -8.20 -6.79 -12.23
C GLU A 183 -7.31 -5.58 -11.91
N VAL A 184 -6.10 -5.90 -11.49
CA VAL A 184 -5.01 -4.94 -11.31
C VAL A 184 -3.92 -5.28 -12.31
N LEU A 185 -3.47 -4.28 -13.07
CA LEU A 185 -2.50 -4.46 -14.14
C LEU A 185 -1.18 -3.75 -13.82
N PHE A 186 -0.09 -4.45 -14.10
CA PHE A 186 1.27 -3.94 -13.96
C PHE A 186 2.05 -4.07 -15.26
N VAL A 187 3.03 -3.18 -15.44
CA VAL A 187 4.01 -3.24 -16.53
C VAL A 187 5.40 -3.33 -15.95
N GLU A 188 6.23 -4.22 -16.51
CA GLU A 188 7.65 -4.29 -16.16
C GLU A 188 8.41 -3.10 -16.76
N GLU A 189 9.11 -2.33 -15.93
CA GLU A 189 9.94 -1.20 -16.32
C GLU A 189 11.32 -1.32 -15.66
N GLY A 190 12.28 -1.88 -16.36
CA GLY A 190 13.60 -2.15 -15.83
C GLY A 190 13.58 -3.18 -14.69
N ARG A 191 13.87 -2.74 -13.47
CA ARG A 191 13.80 -3.59 -12.26
C ARG A 191 12.50 -3.44 -11.50
N ALA A 192 11.72 -2.42 -11.80
CA ALA A 192 10.45 -2.15 -11.14
C ALA A 192 9.29 -2.76 -11.94
N THR A 193 8.22 -3.03 -11.23
CA THR A 193 6.94 -3.42 -11.82
C THR A 193 5.92 -2.35 -11.39
N ILE A 194 5.41 -1.60 -12.37
CA ILE A 194 4.63 -0.39 -12.14
C ILE A 194 3.16 -0.66 -12.34
N LEU A 195 2.33 -0.19 -11.42
CA LEU A 195 0.87 -0.22 -11.52
C LEU A 195 0.40 0.71 -12.64
N VAL A 196 -0.42 0.17 -13.55
CA VAL A 196 -1.00 0.91 -14.67
C VAL A 196 -2.52 0.90 -14.68
N SER A 197 -3.15 0.03 -13.88
CA SER A 197 -4.61 -0.02 -13.70
C SER A 197 -4.95 -0.64 -12.35
N GLY A 198 -6.04 -0.17 -11.74
CA GLY A 198 -6.53 -0.64 -10.44
C GLY A 198 -6.37 0.38 -9.30
N GLU A 199 -5.96 1.62 -9.56
CA GLU A 199 -5.77 2.66 -8.55
C GLU A 199 -7.05 2.90 -7.73
N ASP A 200 -8.20 3.03 -8.41
CA ASP A 200 -9.51 3.24 -7.76
C ASP A 200 -9.87 2.10 -6.78
N LEU A 201 -9.54 0.85 -7.14
CA LEU A 201 -9.74 -0.31 -6.29
C LEU A 201 -8.90 -0.23 -5.01
N LEU A 202 -7.65 0.25 -5.12
CA LEU A 202 -6.76 0.42 -3.97
C LEU A 202 -7.20 1.54 -3.05
N GLU A 203 -7.74 2.63 -3.62
CA GLU A 203 -8.35 3.70 -2.83
C GLU A 203 -9.59 3.22 -2.09
N ASP A 204 -10.46 2.46 -2.76
CA ASP A 204 -11.64 1.85 -2.14
C ASP A 204 -11.23 0.88 -1.01
N ALA A 205 -10.18 0.09 -1.19
CA ALA A 205 -9.66 -0.82 -0.17
C ALA A 205 -9.16 -0.06 1.06
N ALA A 206 -8.42 1.03 0.88
CA ALA A 206 -7.95 1.86 1.99
C ALA A 206 -9.10 2.53 2.76
N ARG A 207 -10.16 2.97 2.06
CA ARG A 207 -11.37 3.53 2.67
C ARG A 207 -12.20 2.47 3.40
N ALA A 208 -12.39 1.30 2.78
CA ALA A 208 -13.13 0.19 3.36
C ALA A 208 -12.46 -0.40 4.62
N ALA A 209 -11.17 -0.17 4.80
CA ALA A 209 -10.44 -0.57 6.00
C ALA A 209 -10.84 0.22 7.26
N VAL A 210 -11.44 1.40 7.10
CA VAL A 210 -11.93 2.20 8.22
C VAL A 210 -13.35 1.78 8.55
N ARG A 211 -13.58 1.39 9.81
CA ARG A 211 -14.93 1.06 10.30
C ARG A 211 -15.81 2.30 10.22
N GLU A 212 -16.98 2.15 9.61
CA GLU A 212 -18.02 3.17 9.70
C GLU A 212 -18.58 3.12 11.12
N ASP A 213 -18.40 4.21 11.87
CA ASP A 213 -19.04 4.36 13.18
C ASP A 213 -20.55 4.39 12.94
N GLY A 214 -21.22 3.32 13.36
CA GLY A 214 -22.67 3.17 13.28
C GLY A 214 -23.43 4.09 14.26
#